data_c8db807be42060edbfa8a2eedc4db185
#
_entry.id   c8db807be42060edbfa8a2eedc4db185
#
_cell.length_a   1.000
_cell.length_b   1.000
_cell.length_c   1.000
_cell.angle_alpha   90.00
_cell.angle_beta   90.00
_cell.angle_gamma   90.00
#
_symmetry.space_group_name_H-M   'P 1'
#
loop_
_entity.id
_entity.type
_entity.pdbx_description
1 polymer ?
#
loop_
_entity_poly.entity_id
_entity_poly.type
_entity_poly.pdbx_seq_one_letter_code
_entity_poly.pdbx_strand_id
1 'polypeptide(L)'
;MNICFLTKKEKEGVEDAINICKKITSNIDVYDGSNSNSFPRVIFEKEYDILISYISNWIVPKIVLNRTKRWNINFHPGSPDYPGIGCFNFAIYNSAKQFGATA
;
A
#
# COMPACT_ATOMS: atom_id res chain seq x y z
N MET A 1 14.35 6.09 6.01
CA MET A 1 13.50 5.19 5.21
C MET A 1 12.26 5.93 4.76
N ASN A 2 11.97 5.89 3.47
CA ASN A 2 10.83 6.58 2.90
C ASN A 2 9.73 5.58 2.57
N ILE A 3 8.53 5.85 3.05
CA ILE A 3 7.37 4.99 2.81
C ILE A 3 6.34 5.73 1.97
N CYS A 4 5.88 5.07 0.91
CA CYS A 4 4.72 5.51 0.13
C CYS A 4 3.52 4.71 0.61
N PHE A 5 2.51 5.38 1.12
CA PHE A 5 1.32 4.74 1.66
C PHE A 5 0.10 5.13 0.82
N LEU A 6 -0.42 4.18 0.06
CA LEU A 6 -1.58 4.36 -0.79
C LEU A 6 -2.80 3.79 -0.08
N THR A 7 -3.86 4.58 0.01
CA THR A 7 -5.03 4.14 0.76
C THR A 7 -6.29 4.89 0.35
N LYS A 8 -7.37 4.51 0.99
CA LYS A 8 -8.61 5.27 1.07
C LYS A 8 -8.86 5.59 2.54
N LYS A 9 -8.65 6.84 2.91
CA LYS A 9 -8.74 7.25 4.33
C LYS A 9 -10.11 7.02 4.96
N GLU A 10 -11.15 6.94 4.17
CA GLU A 10 -12.49 6.64 4.66
C GLU A 10 -12.66 5.23 5.21
N LYS A 11 -11.71 4.34 4.93
CA LYS A 11 -11.81 2.95 5.36
C LYS A 11 -11.33 2.78 6.80
N GLU A 12 -11.97 1.83 7.49
CA GLU A 12 -11.64 1.52 8.85
C GLU A 12 -10.23 0.93 8.97
N GLY A 13 -9.53 1.30 10.02
CA GLY A 13 -8.19 0.79 10.30
C GLY A 13 -7.05 1.55 9.64
N VAL A 14 -7.34 2.47 8.72
CA VAL A 14 -6.31 3.21 7.98
C VAL A 14 -5.48 4.07 8.92
N GLU A 15 -6.10 4.79 9.82
CA GLU A 15 -5.40 5.65 10.76
C GLU A 15 -4.43 4.84 11.63
N ASP A 16 -4.85 3.68 12.10
CA ASP A 16 -4.01 2.81 12.91
C ASP A 16 -2.82 2.29 12.11
N ALA A 17 -3.03 1.92 10.87
CA ALA A 17 -1.97 1.45 9.98
C ALA A 17 -0.95 2.55 9.74
N ILE A 18 -1.40 3.77 9.48
CA ILE A 18 -0.52 4.92 9.28
C ILE A 18 0.29 5.18 10.55
N ASN A 19 -0.34 5.13 11.71
CA ASN A 19 0.34 5.36 12.98
C ASN A 19 1.42 4.31 13.26
N ILE A 20 1.18 3.07 12.89
CA ILE A 20 2.19 2.02 13.00
C ILE A 20 3.40 2.35 12.12
N CYS A 21 3.16 2.79 10.89
CA CYS A 21 4.24 3.18 9.99
C CYS A 21 5.03 4.37 10.54
N LYS A 22 4.35 5.33 11.16
CA LYS A 22 5.00 6.50 11.75
C LYS A 22 5.92 6.16 12.91
N LYS A 23 5.73 5.01 13.54
CA LYS A 23 6.64 4.53 14.58
C LYS A 23 7.95 4.02 14.00
N ILE A 24 7.94 3.62 12.74
CA ILE A 24 9.12 3.10 12.05
C ILE A 24 9.91 4.25 11.43
N THR A 25 9.23 5.21 10.84
CA THR A 25 9.86 6.35 10.20
C THR A 25 8.93 7.55 10.18
N SER A 26 9.50 8.75 10.24
CA SER A 26 8.74 9.99 10.05
C SER A 26 8.56 10.34 8.57
N ASN A 27 9.28 9.67 7.67
CA ASN A 27 9.24 9.94 6.24
C ASN A 27 8.20 9.05 5.55
N ILE A 28 6.95 9.40 5.74
CA ILE A 28 5.84 8.69 5.14
C ILE A 28 4.98 9.66 4.34
N ASP A 29 4.76 9.35 3.07
CA ASP A 29 3.85 10.10 2.20
C ASP A 29 2.57 9.29 2.06
N VAL A 30 1.46 9.86 2.48
CA VAL A 30 0.14 9.22 2.40
C VAL A 30 -0.64 9.81 1.24
N TYR A 31 -1.12 8.93 0.38
CA TYR A 31 -1.95 9.30 -0.78
C TYR A 31 -3.33 8.69 -0.62
N ASP A 32 -4.34 9.55 -0.56
CA ASP A 32 -5.73 9.16 -0.35
C ASP A 32 -6.48 9.13 -1.68
N GLY A 33 -6.94 7.96 -2.08
CA GLY A 33 -7.69 7.75 -3.31
C GLY A 33 -9.21 7.82 -3.14
N SER A 34 -9.71 8.30 -2.00
CA SER A 34 -11.15 8.33 -1.74
C SER A 34 -11.92 9.15 -2.76
N ASN A 35 -11.35 10.24 -3.23
CA ASN A 35 -12.00 11.19 -4.14
C ASN A 35 -11.39 11.21 -5.55
N SER A 36 -10.50 10.28 -5.85
CA SER A 36 -9.85 10.27 -7.15
C SER A 36 -9.46 8.85 -7.55
N ASN A 37 -9.72 8.52 -8.80
CA ASN A 37 -9.28 7.26 -9.38
C ASN A 37 -7.93 7.40 -10.09
N SER A 38 -7.40 8.61 -10.19
CA SER A 38 -6.13 8.85 -10.87
C SER A 38 -4.95 8.58 -9.94
N PHE A 39 -4.04 7.76 -10.40
CA PHE A 39 -2.81 7.47 -9.66
C PHE A 39 -1.98 8.75 -9.51
N PRO A 40 -1.45 9.05 -8.31
CA PRO A 40 -0.69 10.27 -8.09
C PRO A 40 0.60 10.29 -8.92
N ARG A 41 0.72 11.26 -9.82
CA ARG A 41 1.87 11.34 -10.71
C ARG A 41 3.17 11.68 -10.00
N VAL A 42 3.09 12.35 -8.88
CA VAL A 42 4.27 12.72 -8.09
C VAL A 42 5.07 11.48 -7.66
N ILE A 43 4.41 10.35 -7.53
CA ILE A 43 5.07 9.09 -7.13
C ILE A 43 6.11 8.66 -8.17
N PHE A 44 5.86 8.95 -9.46
CA PHE A 44 6.80 8.61 -10.52
C PHE A 44 8.14 9.37 -10.40
N GLU A 45 8.13 10.48 -9.68
CA GLU A 45 9.31 11.35 -9.53
C GLU A 45 10.06 11.10 -8.23
N LYS A 46 9.54 10.23 -7.38
CA LYS A 46 10.10 9.94 -6.06
C LYS A 46 10.64 8.52 -5.99
N GLU A 47 11.55 8.33 -5.06
CA GLU A 47 12.05 7.00 -4.74
C GLU A 47 11.63 6.64 -3.32
N TYR A 48 11.07 5.46 -3.15
CA TYR A 48 10.65 4.97 -1.87
C TYR A 48 11.35 3.66 -1.53
N ASP A 49 11.57 3.44 -0.25
CA ASP A 49 12.08 2.17 0.23
C ASP A 49 10.98 1.12 0.31
N ILE A 50 9.81 1.55 0.76
CA ILE A 50 8.66 0.67 0.92
C ILE A 50 7.43 1.35 0.32
N LEU A 51 6.68 0.58 -0.45
CA LEU A 51 5.37 0.99 -0.93
C LEU A 51 4.32 0.10 -0.28
N ILE A 52 3.33 0.72 0.34
CA ILE A 52 2.23 0.02 0.97
C ILE A 52 0.93 0.46 0.29
N SER A 53 0.20 -0.51 -0.23
CA SER A 53 -1.16 -0.30 -0.73
C SER A 53 -2.12 -0.91 0.27
N TYR A 54 -2.80 -0.05 1.02
CA TYR A 54 -3.72 -0.47 2.09
C TYR A 54 -5.14 -0.10 1.72
N ILE A 55 -5.89 -1.09 1.27
CA ILE A 55 -7.29 -0.91 0.85
C ILE A 55 -7.40 0.23 -0.18
N SER A 56 -6.49 0.23 -1.13
CA SER A 56 -6.45 1.24 -2.19
C SER A 56 -7.11 0.70 -3.45
N ASN A 57 -7.78 1.60 -4.19
CA ASN A 57 -8.34 1.25 -5.49
C ASN A 57 -7.33 1.33 -6.62
N TRP A 58 -6.16 1.88 -6.35
CA TRP A 58 -5.19 2.08 -7.41
C TRP A 58 -4.47 0.79 -7.76
N ILE A 59 -4.33 0.55 -9.05
CA ILE A 59 -3.42 -0.46 -9.56
C ILE A 59 -2.07 0.24 -9.72
N VAL A 60 -1.08 -0.22 -8.97
CA VAL A 60 0.23 0.42 -8.98
C VAL A 60 0.96 0.07 -10.27
N PRO A 61 1.40 1.07 -11.05
CA PRO A 61 2.15 0.81 -12.27
C PRO A 61 3.44 0.05 -11.99
N LYS A 62 3.78 -0.85 -12.90
CA LYS A 62 4.95 -1.70 -12.76
C LYS A 62 6.25 -0.91 -12.59
N ILE A 63 6.36 0.22 -13.27
CA ILE A 63 7.53 1.08 -13.17
C ILE A 63 7.73 1.59 -11.73
N VAL A 64 6.64 1.89 -11.03
CA VAL A 64 6.69 2.32 -9.63
C VAL A 64 7.13 1.17 -8.74
N LEU A 65 6.58 -0.02 -8.96
CA LEU A 65 6.97 -1.21 -8.21
C LEU A 65 8.46 -1.53 -8.38
N ASN A 66 8.97 -1.37 -9.59
CA ASN A 66 10.39 -1.63 -9.89
C ASN A 66 11.33 -0.62 -9.25
N ARG A 67 10.87 0.60 -9.00
CA ARG A 67 11.69 1.65 -8.40
C ARG A 67 11.71 1.60 -6.89
N THR A 68 10.80 0.86 -6.28
CA THR A 68 10.78 0.67 -4.83
C THR A 68 11.99 -0.15 -4.41
N LYS A 69 12.74 0.34 -3.45
CA LYS A 69 14.05 -0.23 -3.12
C LYS A 69 13.98 -1.55 -2.35
N ARG A 70 12.97 -1.70 -1.49
CA ARG A 70 12.90 -2.86 -0.60
C ARG A 70 11.65 -3.70 -0.82
N TRP A 71 10.48 -3.16 -0.46
CA TRP A 71 9.27 -3.95 -0.41
C TRP A 71 8.09 -3.23 -1.04
N ASN A 72 7.27 -3.97 -1.74
CA ASN A 72 5.95 -3.55 -2.16
C ASN A 72 4.95 -4.47 -1.46
N ILE A 73 4.08 -3.90 -0.64
CA ILE A 73 3.14 -4.67 0.18
C ILE A 73 1.73 -4.23 -0.17
N ASN A 74 0.88 -5.19 -0.48
CA ASN A 74 -0.51 -4.93 -0.78
C ASN A 74 -1.39 -5.59 0.28
N PHE A 75 -2.18 -4.78 0.97
CA PHE A 75 -3.20 -5.25 1.89
C PHE A 75 -4.56 -4.96 1.27
N HIS A 76 -5.41 -5.97 1.19
CA HIS A 76 -6.78 -5.78 0.75
C HIS A 76 -7.73 -6.63 1.58
N PRO A 77 -9.02 -6.26 1.63
CA PRO A 77 -10.00 -7.03 2.41
C PRO A 77 -10.08 -8.47 1.93
N GLY A 78 -10.31 -9.36 2.86
CA GLY A 78 -10.58 -10.74 2.54
C GLY A 78 -11.88 -10.91 1.76
N SER A 79 -12.09 -12.12 1.28
CA SER A 79 -13.27 -12.46 0.50
C SER A 79 -14.55 -12.20 1.27
N PRO A 80 -15.60 -11.66 0.63
CA PRO A 80 -16.90 -11.53 1.27
C PRO A 80 -17.52 -12.87 1.67
N ASP A 81 -16.99 -13.98 1.19
CA ASP A 81 -17.45 -15.31 1.59
C ASP A 81 -17.08 -15.67 3.04
N TYR A 82 -16.23 -14.87 3.65
CA TYR A 82 -15.81 -15.09 5.03
C TYR A 82 -16.06 -13.87 5.88
N PRO A 83 -17.31 -13.41 6.00
CA PRO A 83 -17.62 -12.24 6.81
C PRO A 83 -17.35 -12.53 8.27
N GLY A 84 -16.77 -11.55 8.96
CA GLY A 84 -16.50 -11.64 10.40
C GLY A 84 -15.17 -12.23 10.79
N ILE A 85 -14.40 -12.74 9.85
CA ILE A 85 -13.07 -13.28 10.15
C ILE A 85 -12.00 -12.20 10.14
N GLY A 86 -12.32 -11.01 9.66
CA GLY A 86 -11.40 -9.88 9.67
C GLY A 86 -10.12 -10.14 8.90
N CYS A 87 -10.21 -10.95 7.87
CA CYS A 87 -9.05 -11.38 7.13
C CYS A 87 -8.63 -10.32 6.13
N PHE A 88 -7.41 -9.89 6.25
CA PHE A 88 -6.75 -9.15 5.18
C PHE A 88 -5.83 -10.11 4.46
N ASN A 89 -5.89 -10.10 3.16
CA ASN A 89 -4.88 -10.71 2.34
C ASN A 89 -3.79 -9.69 2.11
N PHE A 90 -2.54 -10.12 2.24
CA PHE A 90 -1.45 -9.27 1.84
C PHE A 90 -0.53 -10.02 0.89
N ALA A 91 0.06 -9.28 -0.02
CA ALA A 91 1.03 -9.81 -0.95
C ALA A 91 2.27 -8.93 -0.89
N ILE A 92 3.43 -9.57 -0.84
CA ILE A 92 4.71 -8.89 -0.85
C ILE A 92 5.33 -9.10 -2.22
N TYR A 93 5.75 -8.00 -2.82
CA TYR A 93 6.41 -8.01 -4.10
C TYR A 93 7.83 -7.54 -3.93
N ASN A 94 8.77 -8.20 -4.55
CA ASN A 94 10.15 -7.80 -4.55
C ASN A 94 10.54 -7.42 -5.97
N SER A 95 10.82 -6.12 -6.18
CA SER A 95 11.13 -5.58 -7.50
C SER A 95 10.03 -5.92 -8.51
N ALA A 96 10.38 -6.37 -9.70
CA ALA A 96 9.42 -6.77 -10.71
C ALA A 96 8.85 -8.17 -10.47
N LYS A 97 9.36 -8.89 -9.51
CA LYS A 97 8.92 -10.25 -9.24
C LYS A 97 7.85 -10.25 -8.18
N GLN A 98 6.73 -10.77 -8.57
CA GLN A 98 5.65 -11.06 -7.66
C GLN A 98 5.90 -12.43 -7.09
N PHE A 99 6.16 -12.51 -5.79
CA PHE A 99 5.91 -13.75 -5.11
C PHE A 99 5.09 -13.43 -3.91
N GLY A 100 3.97 -14.06 -3.86
CA GLY A 100 3.03 -13.81 -2.82
C GLY A 100 3.23 -14.79 -1.71
N ALA A 101 3.42 -14.25 -0.52
CA ALA A 101 2.83 -14.89 0.62
C ALA A 101 1.47 -14.25 0.73
N THR A 102 0.45 -15.02 0.49
CA THR A 102 -0.91 -14.56 0.73
C THR A 102 -1.27 -15.01 2.13
N ALA A 103 -1.54 -14.07 2.98
CA ALA A 103 -2.00 -14.39 4.32
C ALA A 103 -3.48 -14.06 4.46
#